data_ed3c3c1ed481098628e458c3113a5ae3
#
_entry.id   ed3c3c1ed481098628e458c3113a5ae3
#
_cell.length_a   1.000
_cell.length_b   1.000
_cell.length_c   1.000
_cell.angle_alpha   90.00
_cell.angle_beta   90.00
_cell.angle_gamma   90.00
#
_symmetry.space_group_name_H-M   'P 1'
#
loop_
_entity.id
_entity.type
_entity.pdbx_description
1 polymer ?
#
loop_
_entity_poly.entity_id
_entity_poly.type
_entity_poly.pdbx_seq_one_letter_code
_entity_poly.pdbx_strand_id
1 'polypeptide(L)'
;MKKNNKWLAWSAFALVGGLMMQSCHESLEERAARECKEYTERNCPQQLGNGVVYDSLTFDIPTQTVHHHYSVTGEADNAQAFAEHKNELRKAELEGLRRDISTQKYKEAGYNFAITIRSGRNPKDVYFHTVFTPDELK
;
A
#
# COMPACT_ATOMS: atom_id res chain seq x y z
N MET A 1 39.32 27.49 54.22
CA MET A 1 38.84 26.16 53.74
C MET A 1 37.94 26.32 52.57
N LYS A 2 38.42 25.99 51.40
CA LYS A 2 37.56 25.96 50.18
C LYS A 2 36.97 24.57 50.08
N LYS A 3 35.66 24.44 50.35
CA LYS A 3 34.92 23.22 50.04
C LYS A 3 34.66 23.23 48.55
N ASN A 4 35.31 22.33 47.84
CA ASN A 4 35.09 22.11 46.45
C ASN A 4 33.72 21.44 46.26
N ASN A 5 32.73 22.20 45.91
CA ASN A 5 31.38 21.70 45.52
C ASN A 5 31.42 21.09 44.10
N LYS A 6 32.39 20.23 43.82
CA LYS A 6 32.49 19.51 42.56
C LYS A 6 31.48 18.35 42.43
N TRP A 7 30.73 18.08 43.51
CA TRP A 7 29.78 16.97 43.54
C TRP A 7 28.36 17.34 43.08
N LEU A 8 28.06 18.64 42.96
CA LEU A 8 26.75 19.12 42.54
C LEU A 8 26.61 19.29 41.01
N ALA A 9 27.73 19.17 40.27
CA ALA A 9 27.69 19.33 38.82
C ALA A 9 27.43 18.02 38.05
N TRP A 10 27.42 16.88 38.73
CA TRP A 10 27.25 15.59 38.07
C TRP A 10 25.81 15.04 38.08
N SER A 11 24.98 15.59 38.95
CA SER A 11 23.57 15.14 39.01
C SER A 11 22.63 15.81 37.99
N ALA A 12 23.09 16.87 37.32
CA ALA A 12 22.27 17.55 36.31
C ALA A 12 22.38 16.95 34.91
N PHE A 13 23.39 16.09 34.68
CA PHE A 13 23.61 15.50 33.34
C PHE A 13 22.88 14.16 33.10
N ALA A 14 22.35 13.55 34.15
CA ALA A 14 21.68 12.24 34.04
C ALA A 14 20.23 12.31 33.62
N LEU A 15 19.61 13.50 33.59
CA LEU A 15 18.21 13.69 33.25
C LEU A 15 17.94 14.06 31.77
N VAL A 16 18.99 14.37 31.00
CA VAL A 16 18.83 14.73 29.58
C VAL A 16 18.99 13.52 28.65
N GLY A 17 19.56 12.42 29.16
CA GLY A 17 19.75 11.19 28.38
C GLY A 17 18.52 10.30 28.19
N GLY A 18 17.45 10.56 28.94
CA GLY A 18 16.24 9.71 28.93
C GLY A 18 15.15 10.08 27.90
N LEU A 19 15.28 11.23 27.24
CA LEU A 19 14.25 11.74 26.35
C LEU A 19 14.52 11.54 24.85
N MET A 20 15.66 10.94 24.49
CA MET A 20 16.05 10.72 23.09
C MET A 20 15.77 9.31 22.57
N MET A 21 15.08 8.46 23.33
CA MET A 21 14.75 7.10 22.93
C MET A 21 13.28 6.91 22.54
N GLN A 22 12.58 7.99 22.21
CA GLN A 22 11.36 7.87 21.41
C GLN A 22 11.77 7.87 19.93
N SER A 23 12.49 6.83 19.52
CA SER A 23 12.49 6.48 18.13
C SER A 23 11.05 6.07 17.82
N CYS A 24 10.36 6.90 17.04
CA CYS A 24 9.09 6.53 16.44
C CYS A 24 9.34 5.27 15.61
N HIS A 25 9.07 4.11 16.20
CA HIS A 25 9.04 2.86 15.46
C HIS A 25 7.77 2.88 14.63
N GLU A 26 7.92 3.29 13.37
CA GLU A 26 6.88 3.14 12.35
C GLU A 26 6.51 1.65 12.29
N SER A 27 5.22 1.32 12.43
CA SER A 27 4.76 -0.05 12.26
C SER A 27 4.93 -0.50 10.81
N LEU A 28 4.86 -1.81 10.55
CA LEU A 28 4.91 -2.33 9.19
C LEU A 28 3.74 -1.81 8.35
N GLU A 29 2.57 -1.68 8.97
CA GLU A 29 1.36 -1.16 8.33
C GLU A 29 1.47 0.32 8.00
N GLU A 30 2.00 1.13 8.90
CA GLU A 30 2.26 2.55 8.66
C GLU A 30 3.28 2.74 7.53
N ARG A 31 4.32 1.92 7.52
CA ARG A 31 5.32 1.91 6.44
C ARG A 31 4.67 1.52 5.11
N ALA A 32 3.86 0.47 5.07
CA ALA A 32 3.16 0.05 3.86
C ALA A 32 2.25 1.16 3.34
N ALA A 33 1.49 1.83 4.21
CA ALA A 33 0.64 2.96 3.83
C ALA A 33 1.46 4.12 3.26
N ARG A 34 2.58 4.47 3.89
CA ARG A 34 3.49 5.52 3.40
C ARG A 34 4.10 5.16 2.05
N GLU A 35 4.62 3.93 1.89
CA GLU A 35 5.22 3.48 0.63
C GLU A 35 4.22 3.45 -0.53
N CYS A 36 2.99 3.01 -0.29
CA CYS A 36 1.91 3.04 -1.29
C CYS A 36 1.56 4.48 -1.69
N LYS A 37 1.47 5.39 -0.73
CA LYS A 37 1.25 6.82 -0.99
C LYS A 37 2.38 7.42 -1.82
N GLU A 38 3.63 7.20 -1.42
CA GLU A 38 4.80 7.69 -2.16
C GLU A 38 4.87 7.13 -3.58
N TYR A 39 4.55 5.85 -3.74
CA TYR A 39 4.47 5.24 -5.07
C TYR A 39 3.42 5.94 -5.95
N THR A 40 2.23 6.17 -5.40
CA THR A 40 1.14 6.86 -6.11
C THR A 40 1.55 8.27 -6.51
N GLU A 41 2.13 9.03 -5.61
CA GLU A 41 2.57 10.41 -5.87
C GLU A 41 3.64 10.50 -6.98
N ARG A 42 4.52 9.49 -7.07
CA ARG A 42 5.61 9.48 -8.05
C ARG A 42 5.21 8.90 -9.40
N ASN A 43 4.31 7.94 -9.45
CA ASN A 43 4.07 7.10 -10.62
C ASN A 43 2.66 7.20 -11.19
N CYS A 44 1.69 7.63 -10.41
CA CYS A 44 0.29 7.63 -10.83
C CYS A 44 -0.23 9.04 -11.13
N PRO A 45 -1.22 9.18 -12.03
CA PRO A 45 -1.77 8.12 -12.86
C PRO A 45 -0.79 7.67 -13.95
N GLN A 46 -0.77 6.37 -14.25
CA GLN A 46 0.12 5.78 -15.25
C GLN A 46 -0.70 5.11 -16.36
N GLN A 47 -0.44 5.50 -17.61
CA GLN A 47 -1.02 4.86 -18.78
C GLN A 47 -0.34 3.53 -19.03
N LEU A 48 -1.11 2.43 -18.95
CA LEU A 48 -0.60 1.08 -19.18
C LEU A 48 -0.77 0.58 -20.62
N GLY A 49 -1.46 1.36 -21.45
CA GLY A 49 -1.83 0.99 -22.81
C GLY A 49 -3.23 0.36 -22.89
N ASN A 50 -3.77 0.27 -24.11
CA ASN A 50 -5.08 -0.31 -24.40
C ASN A 50 -6.25 0.30 -23.59
N GLY A 51 -6.15 1.58 -23.23
CA GLY A 51 -7.17 2.27 -22.47
C GLY A 51 -7.17 1.98 -20.97
N VAL A 52 -6.17 1.29 -20.44
CA VAL A 52 -6.04 1.00 -19.02
C VAL A 52 -5.15 2.04 -18.35
N VAL A 53 -5.62 2.60 -17.26
CA VAL A 53 -4.88 3.56 -16.43
C VAL A 53 -4.72 3.01 -15.02
N TYR A 54 -3.50 3.04 -14.51
CA TYR A 54 -3.23 2.75 -13.11
C TYR A 54 -3.35 4.05 -12.31
N ASP A 55 -4.42 4.18 -11.54
CA ASP A 55 -4.79 5.43 -10.87
C ASP A 55 -4.06 5.65 -9.56
N SER A 56 -3.96 4.61 -8.75
CA SER A 56 -3.31 4.70 -7.43
C SER A 56 -3.03 3.33 -6.81
N LEU A 57 -2.10 3.33 -5.89
CA LEU A 57 -1.83 2.25 -4.95
C LEU A 57 -2.08 2.78 -3.54
N THR A 58 -2.90 2.08 -2.77
CA THR A 58 -3.22 2.44 -1.39
C THR A 58 -3.01 1.26 -0.46
N PHE A 59 -2.86 1.54 0.83
CA PHE A 59 -2.86 0.51 1.87
C PHE A 59 -3.89 0.85 2.94
N ASP A 60 -4.80 -0.05 3.18
CA ASP A 60 -5.79 0.06 4.24
C ASP A 60 -5.28 -0.63 5.49
N ILE A 61 -4.95 0.17 6.51
CA ILE A 61 -4.36 -0.34 7.76
C ILE A 61 -5.32 -1.27 8.51
N PRO A 62 -6.61 -0.92 8.72
CA PRO A 62 -7.53 -1.78 9.46
C PRO A 62 -7.71 -3.17 8.88
N THR A 63 -7.73 -3.30 7.55
CA THR A 63 -7.90 -4.58 6.86
C THR A 63 -6.60 -5.20 6.40
N GLN A 64 -5.47 -4.51 6.57
CA GLN A 64 -4.16 -4.92 6.08
C GLN A 64 -4.18 -5.28 4.59
N THR A 65 -4.74 -4.40 3.77
CA THR A 65 -4.97 -4.62 2.35
C THR A 65 -4.18 -3.66 1.48
N VAL A 66 -3.33 -4.19 0.61
CA VAL A 66 -2.71 -3.47 -0.51
C VAL A 66 -3.74 -3.37 -1.63
N HIS A 67 -4.14 -2.18 -2.03
CA HIS A 67 -5.23 -1.97 -2.98
C HIS A 67 -4.76 -1.25 -4.24
N HIS A 68 -4.88 -1.94 -5.37
CA HIS A 68 -4.60 -1.43 -6.71
C HIS A 68 -5.88 -0.86 -7.32
N HIS A 69 -5.82 0.39 -7.75
CA HIS A 69 -6.95 1.09 -8.37
C HIS A 69 -6.65 1.37 -9.83
N TYR A 70 -7.55 0.94 -10.69
CA TYR A 70 -7.47 1.15 -12.13
C TYR A 70 -8.73 1.81 -12.66
N SER A 71 -8.60 2.55 -13.76
CA SER A 71 -9.70 2.99 -14.59
C SER A 71 -9.49 2.56 -16.04
N VAL A 72 -10.56 2.46 -16.78
CA VAL A 72 -10.55 2.11 -18.21
C VAL A 72 -11.20 3.21 -19.03
N THR A 73 -10.63 3.48 -20.20
CA THR A 73 -11.05 4.55 -21.09
C THR A 73 -11.21 4.03 -22.52
N GLY A 74 -11.91 4.79 -23.37
CA GLY A 74 -12.10 4.44 -24.77
C GLY A 74 -12.86 3.12 -24.94
N GLU A 75 -12.38 2.25 -25.81
CA GLU A 75 -13.00 0.95 -26.09
C GLU A 75 -12.92 -0.03 -24.90
N ALA A 76 -11.92 0.13 -24.02
CA ALA A 76 -11.79 -0.66 -22.81
C ALA A 76 -12.87 -0.32 -21.76
N ASP A 77 -13.51 0.84 -21.86
CA ASP A 77 -14.59 1.27 -20.96
C ASP A 77 -15.91 0.59 -21.35
N ASN A 78 -15.98 -0.73 -21.12
CA ASN A 78 -17.06 -1.61 -21.54
C ASN A 78 -17.49 -2.54 -20.41
N ALA A 79 -18.55 -2.17 -19.71
CA ALA A 79 -19.10 -2.91 -18.58
C ALA A 79 -19.44 -4.37 -18.92
N GLN A 80 -19.99 -4.61 -20.12
CA GLN A 80 -20.39 -5.96 -20.54
C GLN A 80 -19.20 -6.89 -20.70
N ALA A 81 -18.10 -6.40 -21.29
CA ALA A 81 -16.88 -7.19 -21.45
C ALA A 81 -16.30 -7.62 -20.08
N PHE A 82 -16.32 -6.74 -19.07
CA PHE A 82 -15.91 -7.09 -17.71
C PHE A 82 -16.83 -8.13 -17.07
N ALA A 83 -18.15 -7.99 -17.26
CA ALA A 83 -19.11 -8.94 -16.71
C ALA A 83 -18.93 -10.35 -17.32
N GLU A 84 -18.68 -10.43 -18.62
CA GLU A 84 -18.48 -11.69 -19.34
C GLU A 84 -17.18 -12.39 -18.99
N HIS A 85 -16.09 -11.65 -18.70
CA HIS A 85 -14.74 -12.18 -18.48
C HIS A 85 -14.25 -12.06 -17.04
N LYS A 86 -15.15 -11.83 -16.10
CA LYS A 86 -14.81 -11.59 -14.70
C LYS A 86 -13.95 -12.69 -14.06
N ASN A 87 -14.27 -13.95 -14.33
CA ASN A 87 -13.57 -15.09 -13.74
C ASN A 87 -12.17 -15.27 -14.34
N GLU A 88 -12.06 -15.11 -15.65
CA GLU A 88 -10.74 -15.17 -16.32
C GLU A 88 -9.84 -14.02 -15.85
N LEU A 89 -10.39 -12.82 -15.72
CA LEU A 89 -9.65 -11.68 -15.21
C LEU A 89 -9.17 -11.93 -13.78
N ARG A 90 -10.03 -12.40 -12.89
CA ARG A 90 -9.63 -12.72 -11.51
C ARG A 90 -8.49 -13.74 -11.46
N LYS A 91 -8.58 -14.77 -12.29
CA LYS A 91 -7.54 -15.80 -12.37
C LYS A 91 -6.21 -15.23 -12.86
N ALA A 92 -6.25 -14.39 -13.91
CA ALA A 92 -5.05 -13.76 -14.45
C ALA A 92 -4.39 -12.82 -13.44
N GLU A 93 -5.17 -12.03 -12.71
CA GLU A 93 -4.67 -11.13 -11.66
C GLU A 93 -4.05 -11.91 -10.50
N LEU A 94 -4.66 -13.01 -10.07
CA LEU A 94 -4.10 -13.86 -9.02
C LEU A 94 -2.74 -14.43 -9.44
N GLU A 95 -2.64 -14.94 -10.65
CA GLU A 95 -1.37 -15.48 -11.17
C GLU A 95 -0.30 -14.38 -11.31
N GLY A 96 -0.71 -13.18 -11.74
CA GLY A 96 0.17 -12.02 -11.80
C GLY A 96 0.73 -11.66 -10.43
N LEU A 97 -0.12 -11.55 -9.42
CA LEU A 97 0.29 -11.25 -8.05
C LEU A 97 1.20 -12.32 -7.44
N ARG A 98 0.93 -13.59 -7.71
CA ARG A 98 1.80 -14.69 -7.25
C ARG A 98 3.22 -14.59 -7.80
N ARG A 99 3.37 -14.15 -9.04
CA ARG A 99 4.67 -14.02 -9.73
C ARG A 99 5.38 -12.71 -9.43
N ASP A 100 4.66 -11.71 -8.95
CA ASP A 100 5.20 -10.37 -8.75
C ASP A 100 6.16 -10.34 -7.55
N ILE A 101 7.44 -10.17 -7.84
CA ILE A 101 8.51 -10.10 -6.85
C ILE A 101 8.46 -8.76 -6.09
N SER A 102 7.97 -7.69 -6.72
CA SER A 102 7.92 -6.35 -6.10
C SER A 102 7.01 -6.29 -4.88
N THR A 103 6.01 -7.17 -4.83
CA THR A 103 5.04 -7.28 -3.73
C THR A 103 5.40 -8.34 -2.69
N GLN A 104 6.55 -9.01 -2.84
CA GLN A 104 6.94 -10.16 -2.02
C GLN A 104 6.92 -9.84 -0.52
N LYS A 105 7.44 -8.69 -0.11
CA LYS A 105 7.45 -8.27 1.29
C LYS A 105 6.04 -8.17 1.90
N TYR A 106 5.06 -7.75 1.12
CA TYR A 106 3.67 -7.64 1.57
C TYR A 106 2.98 -9.00 1.64
N LYS A 107 3.30 -9.90 0.69
CA LYS A 107 2.84 -11.29 0.73
C LYS A 107 3.39 -12.04 1.94
N GLU A 108 4.66 -11.87 2.25
CA GLU A 108 5.32 -12.44 3.43
C GLU A 108 4.77 -11.89 4.74
N ALA A 109 4.38 -10.60 4.77
CA ALA A 109 3.71 -9.99 5.90
C ALA A 109 2.28 -10.51 6.13
N GLY A 110 1.72 -11.28 5.18
CA GLY A 110 0.37 -11.84 5.27
C GLY A 110 -0.74 -10.83 4.97
N TYR A 111 -0.45 -9.84 4.13
CA TYR A 111 -1.44 -8.83 3.73
C TYR A 111 -2.35 -9.35 2.63
N ASN A 112 -3.58 -8.82 2.61
CA ASN A 112 -4.51 -9.02 1.50
C ASN A 112 -4.13 -8.09 0.33
N PHE A 113 -4.56 -8.48 -0.87
CA PHE A 113 -4.46 -7.64 -2.07
C PHE A 113 -5.84 -7.44 -2.66
N ALA A 114 -6.19 -6.20 -2.95
CA ALA A 114 -7.44 -5.86 -3.62
C ALA A 114 -7.16 -5.20 -4.96
N ILE A 115 -8.04 -5.44 -5.91
CA ILE A 115 -8.03 -4.81 -7.23
C ILE A 115 -9.42 -4.26 -7.51
N THR A 116 -9.48 -2.98 -7.90
CA THR A 116 -10.70 -2.32 -8.34
C THR A 116 -10.46 -1.69 -9.69
N ILE A 117 -11.36 -1.96 -10.65
CA ILE A 117 -11.36 -1.36 -11.98
C ILE A 117 -12.67 -0.60 -12.15
N ARG A 118 -12.58 0.68 -12.52
CA ARG A 118 -13.70 1.59 -12.68
C ARG A 118 -13.80 2.11 -14.11
N SER A 119 -14.99 2.56 -14.50
CA SER A 119 -15.15 3.36 -15.71
C SER A 119 -14.42 4.70 -15.58
N GLY A 120 -13.65 5.08 -16.59
CA GLY A 120 -13.05 6.40 -16.68
C GLY A 120 -14.07 7.50 -16.98
N ARG A 121 -15.19 7.16 -17.66
CA ARG A 121 -16.29 8.09 -17.94
C ARG A 121 -17.15 8.35 -16.71
N ASN A 122 -17.40 7.32 -15.91
CA ASN A 122 -18.16 7.41 -14.67
C ASN A 122 -17.47 6.65 -13.55
N PRO A 123 -16.62 7.31 -12.75
CA PRO A 123 -15.84 6.66 -11.69
C PRO A 123 -16.67 5.97 -10.59
N LYS A 124 -17.97 6.22 -10.52
CA LYS A 124 -18.88 5.50 -9.63
C LYS A 124 -19.21 4.09 -10.11
N ASP A 125 -19.03 3.82 -11.40
CA ASP A 125 -19.28 2.50 -11.99
C ASP A 125 -18.05 1.63 -11.78
N VAL A 126 -18.17 0.67 -10.87
CA VAL A 126 -17.16 -0.35 -10.60
C VAL A 126 -17.45 -1.56 -11.49
N TYR A 127 -16.54 -1.85 -12.42
CA TYR A 127 -16.67 -2.98 -13.33
C TYR A 127 -16.09 -4.27 -12.76
N PHE A 128 -15.06 -4.15 -11.94
CA PHE A 128 -14.40 -5.29 -11.32
C PHE A 128 -13.88 -4.91 -9.94
N HIS A 129 -14.14 -5.79 -8.97
CA HIS A 129 -13.55 -5.70 -7.64
C HIS A 129 -13.29 -7.11 -7.12
N THR A 130 -12.10 -7.33 -6.61
CA THR A 130 -11.73 -8.61 -6.00
C THR A 130 -10.72 -8.39 -4.89
N VAL A 131 -10.73 -9.31 -3.92
CA VAL A 131 -9.75 -9.38 -2.84
C VAL A 131 -9.13 -10.77 -2.87
N PHE A 132 -7.81 -10.82 -2.79
CA PHE A 132 -7.02 -12.04 -2.64
C PHE A 132 -6.49 -12.13 -1.22
N THR A 133 -6.74 -13.25 -0.58
CA THR A 133 -6.26 -13.53 0.77
C THR A 133 -4.84 -14.09 0.74
N PRO A 134 -4.09 -14.05 1.88
CA PRO A 134 -2.75 -14.62 1.96
C PRO A 134 -2.68 -16.08 1.53
N ASP A 135 -3.71 -16.87 1.81
CA ASP A 135 -3.75 -18.30 1.43
C ASP A 135 -3.84 -18.50 -0.08
N GLU A 136 -4.54 -17.62 -0.80
CA GLU A 136 -4.60 -17.67 -2.25
C GLU A 136 -3.28 -17.25 -2.92
N LEU A 137 -2.43 -16.50 -2.22
CA LEU A 137 -1.19 -15.94 -2.77
C LEU A 137 0.04 -16.84 -2.57
N LYS A 138 -0.14 -17.97 -1.94
CA LYS A 138 0.90 -18.99 -1.72
C LYS A 138 1.23 -19.78 -2.98
#